data_4585488c75464878d2986956ef416fc8
#
_entry.id   4585488c75464878d2986956ef416fc8
#
_cell.length_a   1.000
_cell.length_b   1.000
_cell.length_c   1.000
_cell.angle_alpha   90.00
_cell.angle_beta   90.00
_cell.angle_gamma   90.00
#
_symmetry.space_group_name_H-M   'P 1'
#
loop_
_entity.id
_entity.type
_entity.pdbx_description
1 polymer ?
#
loop_
_entity_poly.entity_id
_entity_poly.type
_entity_poly.pdbx_seq_one_letter_code
_entity_poly.pdbx_strand_id
1 'polypeptide(L)'
;VLENMRHRGAEGADNKTGDGAGILLQIPHEFILLQGIPVPEKGKYGTGLIFLPKDEEQQASILSILIEEIEKEGLTLMHLRKVPVHTEILGKDAQATEPDIKQIFIIGCNDQQELELKLYLIRKRVEKRVSATDLPAKDDFYIASLSTKNIVYKGMLESMQLRHYFPDLTQPYFTSGLALVHSRFSTNTFPTWSLAQPFRLLAHNGEINTIRGNRGWMEARESVLSSPRIPDINDIRPIIQPGMSDSASLDNVLEFFVASGMSLPHAMAMLVPESFNEKNPISEDLKAFYEYHSILMEPWDGPAALLFSDGRYAGGMLDRNGLRPARYLITKHDMMVVASEVGVMDFEPNEIKEKGRLQPGKILLIDTEKGEIYYDSELKEQLANAQPYRTWLEKNRVELDELKSGRKIPHKVEKYDKLLRTFGYSREDIERIIVPMCTGGAEPVGSMGNDTPLAVLSARPQILYNY
;
A
#
# COMPACT_ATOMS: atom_id res chain seq x y z
N VAL A 1 4.19 13.93 -17.60
CA VAL A 1 3.20 12.92 -17.17
C VAL A 1 2.09 13.58 -16.35
N LEU A 2 2.39 14.13 -15.17
CA LEU A 2 1.38 14.75 -14.30
C LEU A 2 0.59 15.87 -14.99
N GLU A 3 1.23 16.68 -15.80
CA GLU A 3 0.60 17.74 -16.58
C GLU A 3 -0.46 17.19 -17.55
N ASN A 4 -0.11 16.11 -18.28
CA ASN A 4 -1.03 15.47 -19.22
C ASN A 4 -2.18 14.72 -18.51
N MET A 5 -2.04 14.49 -17.19
CA MET A 5 -3.04 13.85 -16.34
C MET A 5 -3.86 14.85 -15.51
N ARG A 6 -3.79 16.15 -15.78
CA ARG A 6 -4.51 17.19 -15.01
C ARG A 6 -6.00 16.91 -14.86
N HIS A 7 -6.65 16.35 -15.88
CA HIS A 7 -8.06 15.95 -15.88
C HIS A 7 -8.40 14.87 -14.83
N ARG A 8 -7.39 14.20 -14.26
CA ARG A 8 -7.54 13.21 -13.18
C ARG A 8 -7.45 13.84 -11.79
N GLY A 9 -6.86 15.03 -11.68
CA GLY A 9 -6.77 15.78 -10.43
C GLY A 9 -8.13 16.33 -10.02
N ALA A 10 -8.27 16.73 -8.76
CA ALA A 10 -9.37 17.51 -8.27
C ALA A 10 -8.82 18.72 -7.49
N GLU A 11 -9.60 19.78 -7.48
CA GLU A 11 -9.29 21.05 -6.84
C GLU A 11 -10.25 21.26 -5.66
N GLY A 12 -9.74 21.83 -4.58
CA GLY A 12 -10.53 22.23 -3.44
C GLY A 12 -11.46 23.42 -3.73
N ALA A 13 -12.26 23.81 -2.76
CA ALA A 13 -13.21 24.92 -2.90
C ALA A 13 -12.54 26.28 -3.19
N ASP A 14 -11.26 26.44 -2.91
CA ASP A 14 -10.46 27.63 -3.19
C ASP A 14 -9.84 27.65 -4.60
N ASN A 15 -10.11 26.65 -5.43
CA ASN A 15 -9.60 26.46 -6.80
C ASN A 15 -8.06 26.50 -6.93
N LYS A 16 -7.34 26.22 -5.86
CA LYS A 16 -5.86 26.19 -5.81
C LYS A 16 -5.30 25.11 -4.90
N THR A 17 -6.06 24.65 -3.93
CA THR A 17 -5.67 23.51 -3.09
C THR A 17 -5.89 22.23 -3.87
N GLY A 18 -4.82 21.51 -4.17
CA GLY A 18 -4.91 20.22 -4.86
C GLY A 18 -5.27 19.08 -3.92
N ASP A 19 -5.86 18.04 -4.48
CA ASP A 19 -6.17 16.77 -3.79
C ASP A 19 -4.92 15.96 -3.41
N GLY A 20 -3.76 16.39 -3.84
CA GLY A 20 -2.48 15.74 -3.61
C GLY A 20 -1.78 15.33 -4.91
N ALA A 21 -0.49 15.59 -4.95
CA ALA A 21 0.40 15.10 -5.98
C ALA A 21 1.75 14.76 -5.40
N GLY A 22 2.46 13.83 -6.06
CA GLY A 22 3.79 13.45 -5.62
C GLY A 22 4.54 12.61 -6.64
N ILE A 23 5.81 12.42 -6.31
CA ILE A 23 6.77 11.67 -7.10
C ILE A 23 7.72 10.90 -6.17
N LEU A 24 7.91 9.61 -6.44
CA LEU A 24 8.97 8.79 -5.89
C LEU A 24 10.06 8.64 -6.95
N LEU A 25 11.28 8.84 -6.54
CA LEU A 25 12.47 8.85 -7.39
C LEU A 25 13.60 8.05 -6.74
N GLN A 26 14.57 7.62 -7.51
CA GLN A 26 15.85 7.21 -6.94
C GLN A 26 16.54 8.44 -6.33
N ILE A 27 17.34 8.21 -5.28
CA ILE A 27 18.09 9.28 -4.63
C ILE A 27 19.02 9.97 -5.65
N PRO A 28 18.87 11.30 -5.87
CA PRO A 28 19.67 12.04 -6.83
C PRO A 28 21.04 12.39 -6.23
N HIS A 29 21.94 11.42 -6.18
CA HIS A 29 23.23 11.51 -5.48
C HIS A 29 24.08 12.69 -5.92
N GLU A 30 24.22 12.90 -7.25
CA GLU A 30 25.02 14.02 -7.80
C GLU A 30 24.44 15.38 -7.39
N PHE A 31 23.12 15.51 -7.40
CA PHE A 31 22.46 16.73 -6.93
C PHE A 31 22.80 17.01 -5.46
N ILE A 32 22.77 15.98 -4.60
CA ILE A 32 23.08 16.13 -3.16
C ILE A 32 24.51 16.61 -2.96
N LEU A 33 25.47 16.04 -3.68
CA LEU A 33 26.87 16.47 -3.62
C LEU A 33 27.02 17.93 -4.07
N LEU A 34 26.31 18.34 -5.13
CA LEU A 34 26.32 19.73 -5.62
C LEU A 34 25.65 20.73 -4.66
N GLN A 35 24.78 20.27 -3.75
CA GLN A 35 24.28 21.10 -2.65
C GLN A 35 25.31 21.28 -1.52
N GLY A 36 26.54 20.78 -1.67
CA GLY A 36 27.61 20.88 -0.69
C GLY A 36 27.45 19.94 0.49
N ILE A 37 26.60 18.90 0.39
CA ILE A 37 26.39 17.91 1.44
C ILE A 37 27.36 16.74 1.18
N PRO A 38 28.37 16.52 2.05
CA PRO A 38 29.44 15.55 1.82
C PRO A 38 28.99 14.13 2.18
N VAL A 39 27.96 13.61 1.50
CA VAL A 39 27.46 12.24 1.70
C VAL A 39 28.49 11.20 1.23
N PRO A 40 28.55 10.01 1.88
CA PRO A 40 29.33 8.88 1.39
C PRO A 40 28.84 8.39 0.02
N GLU A 41 29.48 7.36 -0.51
CA GLU A 41 29.05 6.68 -1.73
C GLU A 41 27.59 6.26 -1.69
N LYS A 42 26.95 6.22 -2.86
CA LYS A 42 25.57 5.77 -3.03
C LYS A 42 25.35 4.41 -2.34
N GLY A 43 24.28 4.30 -1.56
CA GLY A 43 23.95 3.11 -0.79
C GLY A 43 24.56 3.05 0.62
N LYS A 44 25.50 3.95 0.97
CA LYS A 44 26.13 4.01 2.29
C LYS A 44 25.58 5.14 3.19
N TYR A 45 24.49 5.76 2.80
CA TYR A 45 23.75 6.73 3.60
C TYR A 45 22.25 6.57 3.38
N GLY A 46 21.47 6.88 4.38
CA GLY A 46 20.03 7.02 4.30
C GLY A 46 19.61 8.46 4.16
N THR A 47 18.61 8.75 3.35
CA THR A 47 18.01 10.08 3.25
C THR A 47 16.52 9.99 3.03
N GLY A 48 15.81 11.08 3.34
CA GLY A 48 14.39 11.18 3.09
C GLY A 48 13.82 12.51 3.52
N LEU A 49 12.58 12.76 3.11
CA LEU A 49 11.86 13.96 3.52
C LEU A 49 11.03 13.69 4.76
N ILE A 50 11.12 14.60 5.72
CA ILE A 50 10.30 14.62 6.92
C ILE A 50 9.45 15.89 6.96
N PHE A 51 8.21 15.72 7.33
CA PHE A 51 7.27 16.81 7.61
C PHE A 51 7.26 17.07 9.09
N LEU A 52 7.42 18.31 9.48
CA LEU A 52 7.48 18.76 10.85
C LEU A 52 6.45 19.87 11.10
N PRO A 53 5.95 20.03 12.32
CA PRO A 53 5.13 21.19 12.67
C PRO A 53 5.93 22.48 12.45
N LYS A 54 5.24 23.61 12.20
CA LYS A 54 5.89 24.93 12.04
C LYS A 54 6.42 25.51 13.34
N ASP A 55 5.94 25.03 14.48
CA ASP A 55 6.39 25.45 15.81
C ASP A 55 7.78 24.90 16.13
N GLU A 56 8.74 25.80 16.38
CA GLU A 56 10.15 25.44 16.56
C GLU A 56 10.41 24.59 17.82
N GLU A 57 9.66 24.80 18.89
CA GLU A 57 9.82 24.05 20.16
C GLU A 57 9.35 22.60 19.98
N GLN A 58 8.22 22.41 19.30
CA GLN A 58 7.71 21.09 18.97
C GLN A 58 8.63 20.37 17.96
N GLN A 59 9.15 21.10 16.95
CA GLN A 59 10.17 20.55 16.05
C GLN A 59 11.40 20.04 16.82
N ALA A 60 11.94 20.85 17.73
CA ALA A 60 13.12 20.47 18.51
C ALA A 60 12.85 19.19 19.33
N SER A 61 11.66 19.08 19.92
CA SER A 61 11.25 17.89 20.68
C SER A 61 11.18 16.65 19.79
N ILE A 62 10.57 16.74 18.61
CA ILE A 62 10.47 15.64 17.66
C ILE A 62 11.86 15.25 17.11
N LEU A 63 12.70 16.25 16.78
CA LEU A 63 14.06 15.99 16.30
C LEU A 63 14.94 15.34 17.37
N SER A 64 14.75 15.66 18.65
CA SER A 64 15.43 14.97 19.76
C SER A 64 15.08 13.50 19.79
N ILE A 65 13.78 13.16 19.67
CA ILE A 65 13.32 11.76 19.57
C ILE A 65 13.96 11.05 18.36
N LEU A 66 14.00 11.71 17.21
CA LEU A 66 14.60 11.16 15.99
C LEU A 66 16.09 10.87 16.16
N ILE A 67 16.84 11.82 16.73
CA ILE A 67 18.29 11.68 16.97
C ILE A 67 18.55 10.52 17.95
N GLU A 68 17.81 10.42 19.04
CA GLU A 68 17.93 9.31 19.99
C GLU A 68 17.72 7.94 19.34
N GLU A 69 16.70 7.79 18.46
CA GLU A 69 16.46 6.52 17.78
C GLU A 69 17.56 6.20 16.73
N ILE A 70 18.12 7.22 16.07
CA ILE A 70 19.27 7.06 15.16
C ILE A 70 20.50 6.56 15.94
N GLU A 71 20.80 7.19 17.07
CA GLU A 71 21.94 6.83 17.92
C GLU A 71 21.81 5.43 18.53
N LYS A 72 20.61 5.02 18.92
CA LYS A 72 20.33 3.65 19.41
C LYS A 72 20.66 2.57 18.36
N GLU A 73 20.51 2.87 17.09
CA GLU A 73 20.89 1.97 16.00
C GLU A 73 22.39 2.04 15.66
N GLY A 74 23.18 2.82 16.41
CA GLY A 74 24.60 3.03 16.15
C GLY A 74 24.87 3.86 14.89
N LEU A 75 23.90 4.69 14.48
CA LEU A 75 23.99 5.57 13.33
C LEU A 75 24.14 7.03 13.79
N THR A 76 24.42 7.91 12.83
CA THR A 76 24.59 9.34 13.09
C THR A 76 23.75 10.16 12.13
N LEU A 77 23.02 11.15 12.63
CA LEU A 77 22.42 12.21 11.82
C LEU A 77 23.55 13.14 11.35
N MET A 78 23.95 12.98 10.10
CA MET A 78 25.07 13.73 9.53
C MET A 78 24.65 15.17 9.18
N HIS A 79 23.46 15.34 8.60
CA HIS A 79 22.98 16.62 8.12
C HIS A 79 21.46 16.71 8.11
N LEU A 80 20.96 17.92 8.33
CA LEU A 80 19.54 18.27 8.25
C LEU A 80 19.42 19.49 7.32
N ARG A 81 18.83 19.30 6.15
CA ARG A 81 18.64 20.33 5.13
C ARG A 81 17.19 20.82 5.16
N LYS A 82 16.98 22.14 5.15
CA LYS A 82 15.66 22.70 4.84
C LYS A 82 15.40 22.53 3.34
N VAL A 83 14.29 21.88 2.99
CA VAL A 83 13.88 21.74 1.58
C VAL A 83 13.34 23.07 1.07
N PRO A 84 13.85 23.64 -0.02
CA PRO A 84 13.29 24.86 -0.60
C PRO A 84 11.88 24.57 -1.15
N VAL A 85 10.93 25.44 -0.81
CA VAL A 85 9.54 25.36 -1.27
C VAL A 85 9.01 26.74 -1.61
N HIS A 86 8.04 26.81 -2.54
CA HIS A 86 7.33 28.02 -2.93
C HIS A 86 5.90 27.99 -2.38
N THR A 87 5.74 28.41 -1.12
CA THR A 87 4.44 28.42 -0.41
C THR A 87 3.38 29.29 -1.10
N GLU A 88 3.80 30.35 -1.80
CA GLU A 88 2.93 31.31 -2.47
C GLU A 88 2.06 30.74 -3.59
N ILE A 89 2.41 29.56 -4.11
CA ILE A 89 1.62 28.92 -5.18
C ILE A 89 0.49 28.05 -4.64
N LEU A 90 0.49 27.77 -3.32
CA LEU A 90 -0.52 26.93 -2.68
C LEU A 90 -1.86 27.62 -2.53
N GLY A 91 -2.93 26.85 -2.48
CA GLY A 91 -4.23 27.31 -2.01
C GLY A 91 -4.25 27.53 -0.49
N LYS A 92 -5.27 28.24 -0.01
CA LYS A 92 -5.36 28.63 1.41
C LYS A 92 -5.39 27.43 2.36
N ASP A 93 -6.11 26.38 2.01
CA ASP A 93 -6.26 25.20 2.87
C ASP A 93 -4.94 24.42 2.93
N ALA A 94 -4.23 24.29 1.81
CA ALA A 94 -2.91 23.69 1.75
C ALA A 94 -1.87 24.49 2.54
N GLN A 95 -1.90 25.85 2.45
CA GLN A 95 -1.00 26.72 3.23
C GLN A 95 -1.25 26.62 4.74
N ALA A 96 -2.51 26.52 5.15
CA ALA A 96 -2.89 26.43 6.57
C ALA A 96 -2.32 25.18 7.26
N THR A 97 -2.17 24.09 6.50
CA THR A 97 -1.67 22.79 6.99
C THR A 97 -0.29 22.42 6.43
N GLU A 98 0.39 23.36 5.74
CA GLU A 98 1.72 23.15 5.18
C GLU A 98 2.74 22.85 6.30
N PRO A 99 3.44 21.69 6.24
CA PRO A 99 4.49 21.37 7.20
C PRO A 99 5.79 22.13 6.90
N ASP A 100 6.69 22.22 7.89
CA ASP A 100 8.10 22.53 7.62
C ASP A 100 8.78 21.27 7.08
N ILE A 101 9.30 21.32 5.84
CA ILE A 101 9.85 20.16 5.17
C ILE A 101 11.36 20.15 5.30
N LYS A 102 11.90 19.10 5.92
CA LYS A 102 13.35 18.91 6.00
C LYS A 102 13.77 17.60 5.35
N GLN A 103 14.97 17.59 4.81
CA GLN A 103 15.65 16.40 4.30
C GLN A 103 16.73 16.00 5.31
N ILE A 104 16.68 14.73 5.73
CA ILE A 104 17.64 14.18 6.69
C ILE A 104 18.66 13.28 5.98
N PHE A 105 19.89 13.24 6.53
CA PHE A 105 20.97 12.40 6.05
C PHE A 105 21.57 11.62 7.21
N ILE A 106 21.51 10.28 7.12
CA ILE A 106 21.95 9.37 8.18
C ILE A 106 23.06 8.48 7.64
N ILE A 107 24.14 8.34 8.42
CA ILE A 107 25.31 7.53 8.08
C ILE A 107 25.70 6.61 9.24
N GLY A 108 26.63 5.69 9.03
CA GLY A 108 27.20 4.85 10.08
C GLY A 108 27.10 3.35 9.81
N CYS A 109 26.52 2.94 8.66
CA CYS A 109 26.49 1.53 8.25
C CYS A 109 26.90 1.42 6.78
N ASN A 110 27.80 0.46 6.48
CA ASN A 110 28.31 0.25 5.13
C ASN A 110 27.53 -0.82 4.35
N ASP A 111 26.79 -1.68 5.03
CA ASP A 111 25.90 -2.64 4.39
C ASP A 111 24.56 -1.99 4.09
N GLN A 112 24.22 -1.90 2.81
CA GLN A 112 23.01 -1.24 2.35
C GLN A 112 21.74 -1.93 2.85
N GLN A 113 21.72 -3.27 2.93
CA GLN A 113 20.52 -3.99 3.37
C GLN A 113 20.31 -3.85 4.88
N GLU A 114 21.39 -3.85 5.64
CA GLU A 114 21.34 -3.56 7.07
C GLU A 114 20.92 -2.13 7.34
N LEU A 115 21.46 -1.18 6.57
CA LEU A 115 21.08 0.25 6.70
C LEU A 115 19.60 0.46 6.38
N GLU A 116 19.06 -0.14 5.31
CA GLU A 116 17.62 -0.07 4.99
C GLU A 116 16.75 -0.57 6.16
N LEU A 117 17.11 -1.69 6.76
CA LEU A 117 16.39 -2.22 7.91
C LEU A 117 16.44 -1.26 9.10
N LYS A 118 17.62 -0.74 9.44
CA LYS A 118 17.78 0.24 10.52
C LYS A 118 16.96 1.50 10.29
N LEU A 119 16.95 2.03 9.06
CA LEU A 119 16.13 3.19 8.70
C LEU A 119 14.63 2.91 8.87
N TYR A 120 14.16 1.72 8.49
CA TYR A 120 12.78 1.29 8.73
C TYR A 120 12.46 1.24 10.23
N LEU A 121 13.32 0.64 11.05
CA LEU A 121 13.14 0.54 12.51
C LEU A 121 13.13 1.92 13.18
N ILE A 122 14.09 2.78 12.83
CA ILE A 122 14.16 4.17 13.31
C ILE A 122 12.84 4.88 13.01
N ARG A 123 12.37 4.84 11.78
CA ARG A 123 11.12 5.49 11.39
C ARG A 123 9.95 5.00 12.22
N LYS A 124 9.76 3.68 12.34
CA LYS A 124 8.64 3.09 13.10
C LYS A 124 8.68 3.47 14.58
N ARG A 125 9.87 3.46 15.20
CA ARG A 125 10.03 3.83 16.60
C ARG A 125 9.77 5.33 16.81
N VAL A 126 10.28 6.18 15.93
CA VAL A 126 10.04 7.63 15.99
C VAL A 126 8.56 7.93 15.83
N GLU A 127 7.89 7.39 14.82
CA GLU A 127 6.44 7.54 14.61
C GLU A 127 5.66 7.12 15.86
N LYS A 128 6.00 5.98 16.46
CA LYS A 128 5.39 5.47 17.69
C LYS A 128 5.63 6.39 18.89
N ARG A 129 6.87 6.84 19.09
CA ARG A 129 7.21 7.72 20.22
C ARG A 129 6.55 9.09 20.10
N VAL A 130 6.58 9.68 18.89
CA VAL A 130 5.93 10.98 18.64
C VAL A 130 4.42 10.88 18.86
N SER A 131 3.77 9.83 18.37
CA SER A 131 2.32 9.64 18.58
C SER A 131 1.93 9.50 20.05
N ALA A 132 2.83 9.00 20.89
CA ALA A 132 2.64 8.84 22.33
C ALA A 132 2.92 10.12 23.15
N THR A 133 3.40 11.20 22.53
CA THR A 133 3.61 12.49 23.21
C THR A 133 2.30 13.27 23.37
N ASP A 134 2.33 14.27 24.23
CA ASP A 134 1.24 15.25 24.40
C ASP A 134 1.44 16.50 23.52
N LEU A 135 2.34 16.46 22.53
CA LEU A 135 2.59 17.58 21.62
C LEU A 135 1.32 17.92 20.83
N PRO A 136 0.84 19.18 20.84
CA PRO A 136 -0.39 19.58 20.15
C PRO A 136 -0.37 19.31 18.64
N ALA A 137 0.79 19.47 17.99
CA ALA A 137 0.96 19.29 16.54
C ALA A 137 1.67 17.98 16.18
N LYS A 138 1.57 16.93 17.01
CA LYS A 138 2.17 15.62 16.73
C LYS A 138 1.67 14.97 15.44
N ASP A 139 0.43 15.27 15.04
CA ASP A 139 -0.20 14.73 13.84
C ASP A 139 0.32 15.40 12.55
N ASP A 140 1.03 16.54 12.67
CA ASP A 140 1.72 17.17 11.54
C ASP A 140 3.07 16.51 11.24
N PHE A 141 3.55 15.65 12.14
CA PHE A 141 4.77 14.88 11.92
C PHE A 141 4.54 13.69 11.00
N TYR A 142 5.33 13.60 9.95
CA TYR A 142 5.30 12.46 9.05
C TYR A 142 6.64 12.28 8.34
N ILE A 143 7.11 11.04 8.24
CA ILE A 143 8.30 10.69 7.45
C ILE A 143 7.83 10.22 6.08
N ALA A 144 7.93 11.09 5.07
CA ALA A 144 7.47 10.82 3.71
C ALA A 144 8.28 9.72 3.02
N SER A 145 9.59 9.70 3.27
CA SER A 145 10.50 8.61 2.88
C SER A 145 11.72 8.62 3.79
N LEU A 146 12.35 7.45 3.96
CA LEU A 146 13.64 7.29 4.61
C LEU A 146 14.27 6.00 4.10
N SER A 147 15.22 6.11 3.17
CA SER A 147 15.78 4.98 2.44
C SER A 147 17.20 5.29 1.95
N THR A 148 17.94 4.25 1.56
CA THR A 148 19.21 4.35 0.85
C THR A 148 19.04 4.35 -0.68
N LYS A 149 17.80 4.16 -1.17
CA LYS A 149 17.52 3.91 -2.59
C LYS A 149 16.59 4.95 -3.22
N ASN A 150 15.52 5.34 -2.51
CA ASN A 150 14.49 6.22 -3.05
C ASN A 150 14.19 7.41 -2.15
N ILE A 151 13.56 8.41 -2.73
CA ILE A 151 13.08 9.61 -2.05
C ILE A 151 11.72 10.01 -2.60
N VAL A 152 10.83 10.51 -1.73
CA VAL A 152 9.47 10.90 -2.09
C VAL A 152 9.26 12.39 -1.85
N TYR A 153 8.88 13.10 -2.91
CA TYR A 153 8.39 14.49 -2.87
C TYR A 153 6.88 14.47 -3.07
N LYS A 154 6.11 14.99 -2.14
CA LYS A 154 4.65 14.98 -2.20
C LYS A 154 4.02 16.07 -1.33
N GLY A 155 2.74 16.34 -1.56
CA GLY A 155 1.99 17.29 -0.75
C GLY A 155 0.55 17.48 -1.20
N MET A 156 -0.17 18.37 -0.54
CA MET A 156 -1.51 18.82 -0.95
C MET A 156 -1.41 19.78 -2.16
N LEU A 157 -1.00 19.21 -3.27
CA LEU A 157 -0.64 19.91 -4.50
C LEU A 157 -1.55 19.48 -5.64
N GLU A 158 -1.80 20.38 -6.57
CA GLU A 158 -2.22 20.01 -7.91
C GLU A 158 -1.04 19.41 -8.69
N SER A 159 -1.36 18.62 -9.71
CA SER A 159 -0.34 17.99 -10.56
C SER A 159 0.67 18.99 -11.13
N MET A 160 0.19 20.19 -11.50
CA MET A 160 1.04 21.24 -12.06
C MET A 160 1.92 21.95 -11.03
N GLN A 161 1.48 21.96 -9.77
CA GLN A 161 2.19 22.66 -8.71
C GLN A 161 3.44 21.89 -8.26
N LEU A 162 3.49 20.57 -8.37
CA LEU A 162 4.56 19.74 -7.79
C LEU A 162 5.97 20.25 -8.11
N ARG A 163 6.31 20.47 -9.38
CA ARG A 163 7.62 20.95 -9.80
C ARG A 163 7.89 22.41 -9.46
N HIS A 164 6.82 23.20 -9.33
CA HIS A 164 6.94 24.62 -8.98
C HIS A 164 7.05 24.79 -7.47
N TYR A 165 6.38 23.96 -6.70
CA TYR A 165 6.47 23.95 -5.24
C TYR A 165 7.83 23.46 -4.74
N PHE A 166 8.40 22.43 -5.39
CA PHE A 166 9.72 21.90 -5.06
C PHE A 166 10.77 22.28 -6.13
N PRO A 167 11.50 23.42 -5.97
CA PRO A 167 12.54 23.83 -6.89
C PRO A 167 13.64 22.77 -7.14
N ASP A 168 13.87 21.89 -6.17
CA ASP A 168 14.80 20.77 -6.31
C ASP A 168 14.53 19.94 -7.57
N LEU A 169 13.25 19.67 -7.87
CA LEU A 169 12.81 18.83 -8.99
C LEU A 169 13.12 19.45 -10.38
N THR A 170 13.49 20.70 -10.43
CA THR A 170 13.83 21.42 -11.68
C THR A 170 15.32 21.61 -11.88
N GLN A 171 16.15 21.17 -10.92
CA GLN A 171 17.61 21.34 -11.02
C GLN A 171 18.22 20.40 -12.07
N PRO A 172 19.15 20.85 -12.89
CA PRO A 172 19.73 20.08 -14.01
C PRO A 172 20.34 18.73 -13.59
N TYR A 173 20.89 18.65 -12.38
CA TYR A 173 21.56 17.45 -11.86
C TYR A 173 20.65 16.58 -10.97
N PHE A 174 19.37 16.95 -10.87
CA PHE A 174 18.39 16.14 -10.18
C PHE A 174 17.90 15.01 -11.10
N THR A 175 18.70 13.95 -11.19
CA THR A 175 18.49 12.84 -12.13
C THR A 175 18.05 11.58 -11.42
N SER A 176 17.19 10.79 -12.08
CA SER A 176 16.71 9.50 -11.61
C SER A 176 16.47 8.56 -12.79
N GLY A 177 16.81 7.28 -12.63
CA GLY A 177 16.53 6.24 -13.63
C GLY A 177 15.06 5.77 -13.59
N LEU A 178 14.30 6.13 -12.57
CA LEU A 178 12.87 5.83 -12.48
C LEU A 178 12.11 6.99 -11.82
N ALA A 179 10.82 7.07 -12.15
CA ALA A 179 9.90 7.97 -11.50
C ALA A 179 8.52 7.29 -11.35
N LEU A 180 8.02 7.18 -10.13
CA LEU A 180 6.65 6.78 -9.84
C LEU A 180 5.87 8.03 -9.46
N VAL A 181 4.89 8.41 -10.26
CA VAL A 181 4.12 9.65 -10.06
C VAL A 181 2.65 9.33 -9.80
N HIS A 182 2.02 10.15 -8.98
CA HIS A 182 0.60 10.04 -8.71
C HIS A 182 -0.02 11.44 -8.55
N SER A 183 -1.25 11.55 -9.00
CA SER A 183 -2.09 12.72 -8.79
C SER A 183 -3.39 12.27 -8.17
N ARG A 184 -3.74 12.85 -7.04
CA ARG A 184 -4.91 12.59 -6.24
C ARG A 184 -4.60 11.71 -5.00
N PHE A 185 -5.48 11.80 -3.98
CA PHE A 185 -5.45 10.95 -2.78
C PHE A 185 -6.58 9.90 -2.84
N SER A 186 -6.64 9.01 -1.83
CA SER A 186 -7.75 8.04 -1.72
C SER A 186 -9.06 8.74 -1.38
N THR A 187 -10.14 8.45 -2.12
CA THR A 187 -11.47 9.05 -1.94
C THR A 187 -12.12 8.75 -0.59
N ASN A 188 -11.58 7.81 0.17
CA ASN A 188 -12.10 7.37 1.47
C ASN A 188 -11.55 8.16 2.66
N THR A 189 -10.69 9.16 2.44
CA THR A 189 -10.07 9.99 3.47
C THR A 189 -10.10 11.46 3.07
N PHE A 190 -10.02 12.36 4.05
CA PHE A 190 -9.79 13.78 3.75
C PHE A 190 -8.36 14.00 3.25
N PRO A 191 -8.14 14.94 2.33
CA PRO A 191 -6.80 15.30 1.87
C PRO A 191 -5.92 15.78 3.02
N THR A 192 -4.72 15.21 3.09
CA THR A 192 -3.66 15.70 4.00
C THR A 192 -2.32 15.57 3.30
N TRP A 193 -1.32 16.31 3.77
CA TRP A 193 0.04 16.26 3.25
C TRP A 193 0.63 14.85 3.30
N SER A 194 0.38 14.11 4.37
CA SER A 194 0.87 12.74 4.59
C SER A 194 0.21 11.70 3.69
N LEU A 195 -1.08 11.89 3.35
CA LEU A 195 -1.87 10.94 2.57
C LEU A 195 -1.77 11.14 1.06
N ALA A 196 -1.11 12.22 0.58
CA ALA A 196 -0.77 12.34 -0.83
C ALA A 196 0.10 11.16 -1.28
N GLN A 197 -0.14 10.66 -2.49
CA GLN A 197 0.63 9.58 -3.07
C GLN A 197 1.72 10.12 -4.01
N PRO A 198 2.81 9.35 -4.27
CA PRO A 198 3.09 7.98 -3.81
C PRO A 198 3.38 7.89 -2.33
N PHE A 199 3.20 6.68 -1.79
CA PHE A 199 3.75 6.32 -0.50
C PHE A 199 5.21 5.90 -0.63
N ARG A 200 5.76 5.12 0.32
CA ARG A 200 7.20 4.79 0.35
C ARG A 200 7.60 3.77 -0.70
N LEU A 201 6.69 2.87 -1.05
CA LEU A 201 6.90 1.83 -2.05
C LEU A 201 5.79 1.80 -3.11
N LEU A 202 4.63 2.43 -2.89
CA LEU A 202 3.40 2.16 -3.62
C LEU A 202 2.70 3.44 -4.09
N ALA A 203 2.12 3.38 -5.29
CA ALA A 203 1.05 4.25 -5.74
C ALA A 203 -0.14 3.41 -6.23
N HIS A 204 -1.34 3.81 -5.87
CA HIS A 204 -2.57 3.05 -6.09
C HIS A 204 -3.66 3.90 -6.73
N ASN A 205 -4.21 3.41 -7.82
CA ASN A 205 -5.40 3.96 -8.45
C ASN A 205 -6.56 2.97 -8.30
N GLY A 206 -7.51 3.28 -7.43
CA GLY A 206 -8.68 2.45 -7.16
C GLY A 206 -9.09 2.46 -5.69
N GLU A 207 -9.67 1.35 -5.24
CA GLU A 207 -10.12 1.14 -3.87
C GLU A 207 -9.88 -0.31 -3.45
N ILE A 208 -9.37 -0.52 -2.23
CA ILE A 208 -9.24 -1.84 -1.64
C ILE A 208 -10.50 -2.10 -0.81
N ASN A 209 -11.45 -2.83 -1.37
CA ASN A 209 -12.75 -3.06 -0.75
C ASN A 209 -12.69 -3.94 0.50
N THR A 210 -11.68 -4.80 0.59
CA THR A 210 -11.46 -5.71 1.74
C THR A 210 -10.72 -5.06 2.91
N ILE A 211 -10.41 -3.76 2.84
CA ILE A 211 -9.50 -3.04 3.75
C ILE A 211 -9.83 -3.22 5.22
N ARG A 212 -11.10 -3.24 5.61
CA ARG A 212 -11.50 -3.42 7.01
C ARG A 212 -11.07 -4.79 7.55
N GLY A 213 -11.29 -5.83 6.76
CA GLY A 213 -10.85 -7.19 7.08
C GLY A 213 -9.33 -7.30 7.12
N ASN A 214 -8.64 -6.76 6.11
CA ASN A 214 -7.18 -6.78 6.03
C ASN A 214 -6.52 -6.11 7.24
N ARG A 215 -7.02 -4.94 7.67
CA ARG A 215 -6.53 -4.25 8.88
C ARG A 215 -6.76 -5.09 10.13
N GLY A 216 -7.98 -5.61 10.34
CA GLY A 216 -8.30 -6.41 11.51
C GLY A 216 -7.48 -7.70 11.59
N TRP A 217 -7.26 -8.37 10.46
CA TRP A 217 -6.40 -9.55 10.42
C TRP A 217 -4.92 -9.21 10.65
N MET A 218 -4.43 -8.09 10.13
CA MET A 218 -3.06 -7.67 10.37
C MET A 218 -2.83 -7.34 11.84
N GLU A 219 -3.73 -6.61 12.48
CA GLU A 219 -3.72 -6.31 13.91
C GLU A 219 -3.74 -7.60 14.75
N ALA A 220 -4.61 -8.55 14.42
CA ALA A 220 -4.68 -9.84 15.11
C ALA A 220 -3.36 -10.62 15.03
N ARG A 221 -2.70 -10.60 13.85
CA ARG A 221 -1.41 -11.28 13.64
C ARG A 221 -0.26 -10.61 14.38
N GLU A 222 -0.30 -9.32 14.63
CA GLU A 222 0.77 -8.62 15.32
C GLU A 222 1.18 -9.29 16.64
N SER A 223 0.25 -9.99 17.31
CA SER A 223 0.50 -10.70 18.56
C SER A 223 1.43 -11.91 18.42
N VAL A 224 1.48 -12.51 17.22
CA VAL A 224 2.24 -13.75 16.93
C VAL A 224 3.31 -13.57 15.87
N LEU A 225 3.44 -12.36 15.31
CA LEU A 225 4.48 -12.07 14.33
C LEU A 225 5.88 -12.17 14.94
N SER A 226 6.79 -12.75 14.18
CA SER A 226 8.21 -12.76 14.46
C SER A 226 8.99 -12.67 13.15
N SER A 227 10.17 -12.07 13.20
CA SER A 227 11.06 -12.01 12.05
C SER A 227 12.51 -12.18 12.53
N PRO A 228 13.32 -13.00 11.88
CA PRO A 228 14.74 -13.13 12.24
C PRO A 228 15.52 -11.83 11.99
N ARG A 229 15.00 -10.92 11.19
CA ARG A 229 15.63 -9.64 10.86
C ARG A 229 15.21 -8.51 11.78
N ILE A 230 14.04 -8.59 12.41
CA ILE A 230 13.48 -7.56 13.30
C ILE A 230 13.60 -8.08 14.73
N PRO A 231 14.53 -7.53 15.54
CA PRO A 231 14.83 -8.08 16.88
C PRO A 231 13.64 -8.07 17.84
N ASP A 232 12.86 -7.00 17.81
CA ASP A 232 11.62 -6.87 18.59
C ASP A 232 10.48 -6.34 17.73
N ILE A 233 9.49 -7.19 17.50
CA ILE A 233 8.28 -6.82 16.75
C ILE A 233 7.48 -5.69 17.46
N ASN A 234 7.59 -5.59 18.78
CA ASN A 234 6.89 -4.53 19.50
C ASN A 234 7.37 -3.12 19.13
N ASP A 235 8.59 -2.99 18.67
CA ASP A 235 9.16 -1.70 18.24
C ASP A 235 8.43 -1.10 17.04
N ILE A 236 7.93 -1.97 16.16
CA ILE A 236 7.29 -1.57 14.90
C ILE A 236 5.77 -1.60 14.94
N ARG A 237 5.18 -1.99 16.07
CA ARG A 237 3.71 -1.97 16.24
C ARG A 237 3.20 -0.56 16.52
N PRO A 238 2.04 -0.19 15.97
CA PRO A 238 1.25 -0.95 14.99
C PRO A 238 1.94 -0.95 13.61
N ILE A 239 1.81 -2.07 12.86
CA ILE A 239 2.37 -2.15 11.50
C ILE A 239 1.61 -1.18 10.61
N ILE A 240 0.28 -1.24 10.61
CA ILE A 240 -0.58 -0.28 9.93
C ILE A 240 -0.85 0.89 10.87
N GLN A 241 -0.42 2.08 10.48
CA GLN A 241 -0.68 3.29 11.26
C GLN A 241 -2.19 3.60 11.31
N PRO A 242 -2.74 4.01 12.47
CA PRO A 242 -4.13 4.44 12.58
C PRO A 242 -4.45 5.64 11.65
N GLY A 243 -5.67 5.71 11.16
CA GLY A 243 -6.13 6.84 10.33
C GLY A 243 -5.63 6.85 8.89
N MET A 244 -4.83 5.87 8.47
CA MET A 244 -4.30 5.77 7.11
C MET A 244 -5.40 5.46 6.09
N SER A 245 -5.17 5.84 4.82
CA SER A 245 -5.98 5.39 3.68
C SER A 245 -5.81 3.88 3.44
N ASP A 246 -6.63 3.31 2.55
CA ASP A 246 -6.49 1.92 2.10
C ASP A 246 -5.12 1.64 1.49
N SER A 247 -4.69 2.50 0.58
CA SER A 247 -3.39 2.41 -0.10
C SER A 247 -2.21 2.63 0.84
N ALA A 248 -2.31 3.56 1.79
CA ALA A 248 -1.28 3.75 2.82
C ALA A 248 -1.18 2.54 3.76
N SER A 249 -2.31 1.89 4.06
CA SER A 249 -2.31 0.66 4.84
C SER A 249 -1.63 -0.50 4.10
N LEU A 250 -1.88 -0.63 2.79
CA LEU A 250 -1.18 -1.61 1.96
C LEU A 250 0.33 -1.32 1.89
N ASP A 251 0.71 -0.05 1.71
CA ASP A 251 2.12 0.37 1.71
C ASP A 251 2.82 0.00 3.03
N ASN A 252 2.19 0.21 4.18
CA ASN A 252 2.76 -0.16 5.48
C ASN A 252 2.99 -1.67 5.61
N VAL A 253 2.07 -2.48 5.13
CA VAL A 253 2.22 -3.95 5.14
C VAL A 253 3.30 -4.40 4.15
N LEU A 254 3.34 -3.79 2.97
CA LEU A 254 4.35 -4.04 1.96
C LEU A 254 5.77 -3.72 2.48
N GLU A 255 5.94 -2.55 3.11
CA GLU A 255 7.21 -2.17 3.76
C GLU A 255 7.63 -3.19 4.83
N PHE A 256 6.68 -3.64 5.67
CA PHE A 256 6.96 -4.64 6.69
C PHE A 256 7.51 -5.94 6.08
N PHE A 257 6.89 -6.46 5.03
CA PHE A 257 7.37 -7.68 4.38
C PHE A 257 8.74 -7.48 3.73
N VAL A 258 8.95 -6.37 3.07
CA VAL A 258 10.26 -6.05 2.46
C VAL A 258 11.34 -5.90 3.54
N ALA A 259 11.09 -5.20 4.63
CA ALA A 259 12.00 -5.07 5.76
C ALA A 259 12.28 -6.42 6.44
N SER A 260 11.29 -7.32 6.48
CA SER A 260 11.43 -8.69 6.97
C SER A 260 12.24 -9.61 6.04
N GLY A 261 12.64 -9.12 4.84
CA GLY A 261 13.50 -9.84 3.90
C GLY A 261 12.77 -10.50 2.72
N MET A 262 11.46 -10.30 2.59
CA MET A 262 10.73 -10.73 1.39
C MET A 262 11.05 -9.79 0.22
N SER A 263 11.23 -10.33 -0.99
CA SER A 263 11.40 -9.46 -2.16
C SER A 263 10.10 -8.72 -2.48
N LEU A 264 10.23 -7.51 -3.01
CA LEU A 264 9.09 -6.67 -3.38
C LEU A 264 8.08 -7.40 -4.31
N PRO A 265 8.50 -8.06 -5.40
CA PRO A 265 7.55 -8.79 -6.25
C PRO A 265 6.90 -9.99 -5.56
N HIS A 266 7.59 -10.66 -4.63
CA HIS A 266 7.02 -11.75 -3.84
C HIS A 266 5.90 -11.22 -2.93
N ALA A 267 6.18 -10.16 -2.18
CA ALA A 267 5.19 -9.53 -1.30
C ALA A 267 3.96 -9.06 -2.08
N MET A 268 4.16 -8.44 -3.25
CA MET A 268 3.06 -8.03 -4.11
C MET A 268 2.23 -9.21 -4.64
N ALA A 269 2.86 -10.28 -5.10
CA ALA A 269 2.15 -11.48 -5.57
C ALA A 269 1.36 -12.18 -4.45
N MET A 270 1.86 -12.14 -3.21
CA MET A 270 1.16 -12.68 -2.04
C MET A 270 -0.03 -11.81 -1.63
N LEU A 271 0.15 -10.48 -1.58
CA LEU A 271 -0.88 -9.54 -1.14
C LEU A 271 -2.03 -9.40 -2.15
N VAL A 272 -1.71 -9.49 -3.45
CA VAL A 272 -2.67 -9.33 -4.54
C VAL A 272 -2.59 -10.53 -5.48
N PRO A 273 -3.05 -11.72 -5.03
CA PRO A 273 -2.98 -12.94 -5.81
C PRO A 273 -3.90 -12.86 -7.04
N GLU A 274 -3.49 -13.49 -8.14
CA GLU A 274 -4.35 -13.65 -9.31
C GLU A 274 -5.48 -14.65 -9.07
N SER A 275 -6.57 -14.47 -9.82
CA SER A 275 -7.66 -15.44 -9.86
C SER A 275 -7.33 -16.58 -10.82
N PHE A 276 -7.52 -17.81 -10.37
CA PHE A 276 -7.35 -19.00 -11.19
C PHE A 276 -8.55 -19.94 -11.08
N ASN A 277 -8.93 -20.56 -12.18
CA ASN A 277 -10.02 -21.51 -12.28
C ASN A 277 -9.87 -22.33 -13.57
N GLU A 278 -10.85 -23.15 -13.92
CA GLU A 278 -10.85 -23.95 -15.17
C GLU A 278 -10.70 -23.10 -16.44
N LYS A 279 -11.18 -21.85 -16.45
CA LYS A 279 -11.07 -20.92 -17.58
C LYS A 279 -9.75 -20.16 -17.61
N ASN A 280 -9.10 -20.04 -16.47
CA ASN A 280 -7.81 -19.38 -16.29
C ASN A 280 -6.87 -20.31 -15.49
N PRO A 281 -6.40 -21.41 -16.07
CA PRO A 281 -5.54 -22.37 -15.38
C PRO A 281 -4.14 -21.77 -15.18
N ILE A 282 -3.54 -22.13 -14.07
CA ILE A 282 -2.14 -21.84 -13.73
C ILE A 282 -1.39 -23.15 -13.46
N SER A 283 -0.06 -23.11 -13.41
CA SER A 283 0.73 -24.28 -13.09
C SER A 283 0.47 -24.77 -11.65
N GLU A 284 0.65 -26.07 -11.38
CA GLU A 284 0.44 -26.65 -10.06
C GLU A 284 1.42 -26.06 -9.02
N ASP A 285 2.63 -25.67 -9.42
CA ASP A 285 3.60 -25.04 -8.53
C ASP A 285 3.17 -23.61 -8.17
N LEU A 286 2.64 -22.85 -9.14
CA LEU A 286 2.09 -21.52 -8.87
C LEU A 286 0.82 -21.60 -8.01
N LYS A 287 -0.01 -22.61 -8.23
CA LYS A 287 -1.18 -22.85 -7.38
C LYS A 287 -0.75 -23.17 -5.95
N ALA A 288 0.28 -23.99 -5.76
CA ALA A 288 0.85 -24.29 -4.45
C ALA A 288 1.44 -23.04 -3.78
N PHE A 289 2.09 -22.16 -4.54
CA PHE A 289 2.55 -20.86 -4.05
C PHE A 289 1.38 -20.04 -3.47
N TYR A 290 0.31 -19.85 -4.22
CA TYR A 290 -0.83 -19.08 -3.75
C TYR A 290 -1.57 -19.76 -2.60
N GLU A 291 -1.73 -21.07 -2.63
CA GLU A 291 -2.38 -21.82 -1.55
C GLU A 291 -1.59 -21.70 -0.24
N TYR A 292 -0.27 -21.86 -0.30
CA TYR A 292 0.60 -21.67 0.86
C TYR A 292 0.48 -20.25 1.45
N HIS A 293 0.55 -19.24 0.59
CA HIS A 293 0.49 -17.84 1.05
C HIS A 293 -0.90 -17.43 1.53
N SER A 294 -1.96 -18.04 1.03
CA SER A 294 -3.33 -17.78 1.52
C SER A 294 -3.56 -18.21 2.97
N ILE A 295 -2.74 -19.14 3.48
CA ILE A 295 -2.75 -19.51 4.90
C ILE A 295 -2.15 -18.41 5.78
N LEU A 296 -1.21 -17.65 5.22
CA LEU A 296 -0.44 -16.63 5.93
C LEU A 296 -1.07 -15.23 5.82
N MET A 297 -1.72 -14.93 4.69
CA MET A 297 -2.21 -13.59 4.37
C MET A 297 -3.48 -13.64 3.54
N GLU A 298 -4.47 -12.86 3.94
CA GLU A 298 -5.68 -12.63 3.16
C GLU A 298 -5.36 -11.75 1.94
N PRO A 299 -6.01 -12.00 0.79
CA PRO A 299 -5.86 -11.13 -0.36
C PRO A 299 -6.35 -9.70 -0.06
N TRP A 300 -5.62 -8.72 -0.56
CA TRP A 300 -6.02 -7.33 -0.59
C TRP A 300 -6.74 -7.08 -1.91
N ASP A 301 -8.05 -6.97 -1.87
CA ASP A 301 -8.90 -7.04 -3.06
C ASP A 301 -9.79 -5.82 -3.21
N GLY A 302 -10.03 -5.47 -4.46
CA GLY A 302 -10.82 -4.33 -4.91
C GLY A 302 -10.35 -3.87 -6.30
N PRO A 303 -11.04 -2.93 -6.94
CA PRO A 303 -10.63 -2.40 -8.23
C PRO A 303 -9.32 -1.61 -8.08
N ALA A 304 -8.18 -2.22 -8.43
CA ALA A 304 -6.86 -1.65 -8.18
C ALA A 304 -5.93 -1.75 -9.38
N ALA A 305 -5.30 -0.61 -9.71
CA ALA A 305 -4.06 -0.57 -10.48
C ALA A 305 -2.95 -0.10 -9.53
N LEU A 306 -1.97 -0.95 -9.32
CA LEU A 306 -0.89 -0.77 -8.37
C LEU A 306 0.41 -0.57 -9.12
N LEU A 307 1.10 0.53 -8.84
CA LEU A 307 2.48 0.76 -9.26
C LEU A 307 3.36 0.79 -8.01
N PHE A 308 4.51 0.16 -8.06
CA PHE A 308 5.37 0.00 -6.88
C PHE A 308 6.85 0.07 -7.25
N SER A 309 7.66 0.53 -6.31
CA SER A 309 9.11 0.59 -6.46
C SER A 309 9.81 0.65 -5.10
N ASP A 310 10.92 -0.07 -4.97
CA ASP A 310 11.86 0.06 -3.85
C ASP A 310 13.13 0.85 -4.22
N GLY A 311 13.11 1.53 -5.38
CA GLY A 311 14.26 2.26 -5.91
C GLY A 311 15.17 1.44 -6.84
N ARG A 312 15.13 0.10 -6.77
CA ARG A 312 15.74 -0.82 -7.72
C ARG A 312 14.70 -1.42 -8.65
N TYR A 313 13.73 -2.11 -8.08
CA TYR A 313 12.61 -2.66 -8.81
C TYR A 313 11.56 -1.59 -9.03
N ALA A 314 11.00 -1.54 -10.23
CA ALA A 314 9.79 -0.82 -10.55
C ALA A 314 8.80 -1.77 -11.19
N GLY A 315 7.56 -1.77 -10.74
CA GLY A 315 6.58 -2.70 -11.25
C GLY A 315 5.17 -2.16 -11.29
N GLY A 316 4.32 -2.87 -12.01
CA GLY A 316 2.90 -2.59 -12.08
C GLY A 316 2.09 -3.88 -12.10
N MET A 317 0.94 -3.87 -11.43
CA MET A 317 0.00 -4.97 -11.47
C MET A 317 -1.44 -4.50 -11.34
N LEU A 318 -2.36 -5.32 -11.79
CA LEU A 318 -3.79 -5.11 -11.59
C LEU A 318 -4.34 -6.10 -10.57
N ASP A 319 -5.48 -5.72 -9.97
CA ASP A 319 -6.30 -6.64 -9.20
C ASP A 319 -6.68 -7.89 -10.01
N ARG A 320 -7.08 -8.95 -9.33
CA ARG A 320 -7.41 -10.24 -9.96
C ARG A 320 -8.48 -10.17 -11.05
N ASN A 321 -9.35 -9.15 -11.03
CA ASN A 321 -10.41 -8.94 -12.02
C ASN A 321 -10.02 -7.92 -13.10
N GLY A 322 -8.96 -7.14 -12.89
CA GLY A 322 -8.48 -6.13 -13.82
C GLY A 322 -9.48 -5.00 -14.05
N LEU A 323 -10.16 -4.56 -12.99
CA LEU A 323 -11.22 -3.56 -13.07
C LEU A 323 -10.70 -2.16 -13.38
N ARG A 324 -9.44 -1.88 -13.08
CA ARG A 324 -8.75 -0.65 -13.47
C ARG A 324 -7.87 -0.88 -14.69
N PRO A 325 -7.79 0.08 -15.62
CA PRO A 325 -6.89 -0.03 -16.75
C PRO A 325 -5.46 0.34 -16.36
N ALA A 326 -4.48 -0.37 -16.92
CA ALA A 326 -3.11 0.07 -16.99
C ALA A 326 -2.51 -0.34 -18.32
N ARG A 327 -1.76 0.58 -18.94
CA ARG A 327 -1.11 0.38 -20.23
C ARG A 327 0.38 0.60 -20.09
N TYR A 328 1.15 -0.05 -20.94
CA TYR A 328 2.58 0.19 -20.99
C TYR A 328 3.04 0.40 -22.42
N LEU A 329 4.13 1.10 -22.56
CA LEU A 329 4.91 1.19 -23.79
C LEU A 329 6.41 1.12 -23.46
N ILE A 330 7.16 0.56 -24.39
CA ILE A 330 8.62 0.49 -24.35
C ILE A 330 9.14 1.16 -25.61
N THR A 331 10.09 2.07 -25.45
CA THR A 331 10.74 2.74 -26.59
C THR A 331 11.96 1.99 -27.07
N LYS A 332 12.46 2.33 -28.26
CA LYS A 332 13.74 1.84 -28.81
C LYS A 332 14.97 2.34 -28.04
N HIS A 333 14.79 3.33 -27.17
CA HIS A 333 15.83 3.91 -26.33
C HIS A 333 15.72 3.41 -24.88
N ASP A 334 15.15 2.23 -24.68
CA ASP A 334 15.02 1.53 -23.39
C ASP A 334 14.30 2.34 -22.30
N MET A 335 13.40 3.26 -22.71
CA MET A 335 12.47 3.89 -21.78
C MET A 335 11.18 3.08 -21.73
N MET A 336 10.70 2.81 -20.51
CA MET A 336 9.40 2.18 -20.28
C MET A 336 8.47 3.14 -19.54
N VAL A 337 7.23 3.21 -20.01
CA VAL A 337 6.16 3.99 -19.36
C VAL A 337 5.01 3.06 -19.06
N VAL A 338 4.57 3.02 -17.80
CA VAL A 338 3.35 2.32 -17.35
C VAL A 338 2.41 3.35 -16.76
N ALA A 339 1.18 3.40 -17.26
CA ALA A 339 0.20 4.40 -16.83
C ALA A 339 -1.24 3.90 -16.91
N SER A 340 -2.14 4.53 -16.16
CA SER A 340 -3.56 4.23 -16.18
C SER A 340 -4.23 4.54 -17.52
N GLU A 341 -3.64 5.40 -18.33
CA GLU A 341 -4.15 5.79 -19.65
C GLU A 341 -3.02 6.07 -20.65
N VAL A 342 -3.37 6.18 -21.92
CA VAL A 342 -2.46 6.60 -22.99
C VAL A 342 -2.34 8.12 -23.03
N GLY A 343 -1.26 8.63 -23.65
CA GLY A 343 -1.08 10.08 -23.84
C GLY A 343 -0.50 10.81 -22.63
N VAL A 344 -0.02 10.05 -21.62
CA VAL A 344 0.67 10.65 -20.46
C VAL A 344 2.04 11.24 -20.82
N MET A 345 2.62 10.77 -21.91
CA MET A 345 3.83 11.31 -22.57
C MET A 345 3.68 11.13 -24.08
N ASP A 346 4.21 12.08 -24.83
CA ASP A 346 4.21 12.05 -26.28
C ASP A 346 5.45 11.28 -26.79
N PHE A 347 5.22 10.38 -27.75
CA PHE A 347 6.25 9.61 -28.44
C PHE A 347 5.92 9.54 -29.91
N GLU A 348 6.92 9.69 -30.76
CA GLU A 348 6.76 9.45 -32.18
C GLU A 348 6.52 7.94 -32.41
N PRO A 349 5.61 7.57 -33.33
CA PRO A 349 5.28 6.16 -33.58
C PRO A 349 6.49 5.27 -33.90
N ASN A 350 7.52 5.86 -34.54
CA ASN A 350 8.76 5.18 -34.92
C ASN A 350 9.71 4.94 -33.73
N GLU A 351 9.53 5.61 -32.59
CA GLU A 351 10.30 5.41 -31.36
C GLU A 351 9.79 4.24 -30.54
N ILE A 352 8.54 3.82 -30.75
CA ILE A 352 7.91 2.76 -29.97
C ILE A 352 8.41 1.39 -30.44
N LYS A 353 8.98 0.62 -29.51
CA LYS A 353 9.39 -0.78 -29.71
C LYS A 353 8.25 -1.75 -29.41
N GLU A 354 7.55 -1.52 -28.30
CA GLU A 354 6.47 -2.37 -27.81
C GLU A 354 5.41 -1.53 -27.09
N LYS A 355 4.16 -1.95 -27.18
CA LYS A 355 3.06 -1.39 -26.39
C LYS A 355 2.07 -2.47 -25.99
N GLY A 356 1.50 -2.36 -24.81
CA GLY A 356 0.56 -3.33 -24.31
C GLY A 356 -0.32 -2.79 -23.19
N ARG A 357 -1.05 -3.71 -22.60
CA ARG A 357 -1.84 -3.46 -21.38
C ARG A 357 -1.55 -4.53 -20.35
N LEU A 358 -1.56 -4.14 -19.08
CA LEU A 358 -1.55 -5.10 -18.00
C LEU A 358 -2.86 -5.92 -18.05
N GLN A 359 -2.74 -7.20 -17.82
CA GLN A 359 -3.88 -8.11 -17.76
C GLN A 359 -4.33 -8.28 -16.30
N PRO A 360 -5.58 -8.73 -16.04
CA PRO A 360 -6.08 -9.03 -14.71
C PRO A 360 -5.14 -9.95 -13.92
N GLY A 361 -4.77 -9.54 -12.71
CA GLY A 361 -3.89 -10.30 -11.84
C GLY A 361 -2.44 -10.47 -12.32
N LYS A 362 -2.07 -9.84 -13.45
CA LYS A 362 -0.72 -9.97 -14.02
C LYS A 362 0.20 -8.87 -13.54
N ILE A 363 1.47 -9.22 -13.36
CA ILE A 363 2.54 -8.35 -12.88
C ILE A 363 3.56 -8.12 -13.99
N LEU A 364 4.05 -6.89 -14.07
CA LEU A 364 5.18 -6.48 -14.91
C LEU A 364 6.23 -5.86 -14.01
N LEU A 365 7.47 -6.31 -14.10
CA LEU A 365 8.56 -5.86 -13.23
C LEU A 365 9.78 -5.46 -14.07
N ILE A 366 10.43 -4.40 -13.64
CA ILE A 366 11.70 -3.92 -14.19
C ILE A 366 12.75 -3.95 -13.07
N ASP A 367 13.91 -4.56 -13.34
CA ASP A 367 15.10 -4.44 -12.52
C ASP A 367 15.99 -3.34 -13.15
N THR A 368 16.00 -2.15 -12.54
CA THR A 368 16.74 -0.99 -13.07
C THR A 368 18.26 -1.14 -12.96
N GLU A 369 18.76 -2.01 -12.08
CA GLU A 369 20.21 -2.29 -11.98
C GLU A 369 20.69 -3.20 -13.10
N LYS A 370 19.86 -4.20 -13.48
CA LYS A 370 20.20 -5.14 -14.56
C LYS A 370 19.77 -4.64 -15.93
N GLY A 371 18.80 -3.70 -15.99
CA GLY A 371 18.18 -3.29 -17.24
C GLY A 371 17.27 -4.37 -17.84
N GLU A 372 16.68 -5.22 -17.00
CA GLU A 372 15.87 -6.37 -17.41
C GLU A 372 14.39 -6.14 -17.12
N ILE A 373 13.53 -6.67 -17.99
CA ILE A 373 12.08 -6.66 -17.84
C ILE A 373 11.65 -8.11 -17.58
N TYR A 374 10.92 -8.34 -16.49
CA TYR A 374 10.32 -9.62 -16.16
C TYR A 374 8.82 -9.56 -16.42
N TYR A 375 8.35 -10.37 -17.36
CA TYR A 375 6.93 -10.54 -17.62
C TYR A 375 6.31 -11.52 -16.63
N ASP A 376 4.99 -11.44 -16.47
CA ASP A 376 4.22 -12.18 -15.47
C ASP A 376 4.57 -13.65 -15.34
N SER A 377 4.58 -14.39 -16.46
CA SER A 377 4.80 -15.84 -16.46
C SER A 377 6.20 -16.22 -15.93
N GLU A 378 7.21 -15.51 -16.39
CA GLU A 378 8.59 -15.73 -15.96
C GLU A 378 8.79 -15.40 -14.49
N LEU A 379 8.29 -14.23 -14.05
CA LEU A 379 8.39 -13.80 -12.67
C LEU A 379 7.67 -14.76 -11.72
N LYS A 380 6.45 -15.16 -12.07
CA LYS A 380 5.65 -16.07 -11.23
C LYS A 380 6.21 -17.48 -11.19
N GLU A 381 6.81 -17.95 -12.28
CA GLU A 381 7.54 -19.22 -12.28
C GLU A 381 8.73 -19.18 -11.33
N GLN A 382 9.51 -18.09 -11.34
CA GLN A 382 10.61 -17.91 -10.39
C GLN A 382 10.10 -17.90 -8.95
N LEU A 383 9.01 -17.19 -8.65
CA LEU A 383 8.43 -17.13 -7.31
C LEU A 383 7.88 -18.50 -6.86
N ALA A 384 7.19 -19.22 -7.73
CA ALA A 384 6.61 -20.53 -7.45
C ALA A 384 7.68 -21.59 -7.14
N ASN A 385 8.85 -21.47 -7.77
CA ASN A 385 9.97 -22.38 -7.59
C ASN A 385 11.02 -21.93 -6.55
N ALA A 386 10.82 -20.74 -5.93
CA ALA A 386 11.77 -20.21 -4.94
C ALA A 386 11.85 -21.07 -3.67
N GLN A 387 10.76 -21.77 -3.33
CA GLN A 387 10.67 -22.66 -2.18
C GLN A 387 9.82 -23.90 -2.54
N PRO A 388 9.96 -25.02 -1.85
CA PRO A 388 9.22 -26.24 -2.14
C PRO A 388 7.79 -26.21 -1.58
N TYR A 389 6.98 -25.19 -1.95
CA TYR A 389 5.62 -24.96 -1.43
C TYR A 389 4.72 -26.18 -1.59
N ARG A 390 4.77 -26.84 -2.73
CA ARG A 390 3.98 -28.03 -3.01
C ARG A 390 4.29 -29.16 -2.03
N THR A 391 5.58 -29.41 -1.77
CA THR A 391 6.01 -30.44 -0.82
C THR A 391 5.56 -30.09 0.61
N TRP A 392 5.58 -28.80 0.98
CA TRP A 392 5.10 -28.36 2.29
C TRP A 392 3.61 -28.57 2.44
N LEU A 393 2.81 -28.24 1.44
CA LEU A 393 1.37 -28.46 1.44
C LEU A 393 1.04 -29.96 1.50
N GLU A 394 1.65 -30.77 0.64
CA GLU A 394 1.44 -32.23 0.61
C GLU A 394 1.73 -32.92 1.95
N LYS A 395 2.72 -32.43 2.69
CA LYS A 395 3.10 -33.00 4.00
C LYS A 395 2.24 -32.54 5.16
N ASN A 396 1.71 -31.32 5.09
CA ASN A 396 1.09 -30.67 6.26
C ASN A 396 -0.41 -30.41 6.08
N ARG A 397 -0.95 -30.45 4.85
CA ARG A 397 -2.37 -30.28 4.59
C ARG A 397 -3.13 -31.53 5.00
N VAL A 398 -4.18 -31.34 5.78
CA VAL A 398 -5.11 -32.40 6.19
C VAL A 398 -6.47 -32.04 5.63
N GLU A 399 -7.03 -32.91 4.80
CA GLU A 399 -8.38 -32.72 4.25
C GLU A 399 -9.44 -33.01 5.32
N LEU A 400 -10.50 -32.20 5.36
CA LEU A 400 -11.57 -32.36 6.33
C LEU A 400 -12.18 -33.77 6.30
N ASP A 401 -12.27 -34.36 5.13
CA ASP A 401 -12.81 -35.71 4.93
C ASP A 401 -11.95 -36.81 5.56
N GLU A 402 -10.64 -36.60 5.67
CA GLU A 402 -9.70 -37.52 6.34
C GLU A 402 -9.92 -37.54 7.86
N LEU A 403 -10.45 -36.43 8.42
CA LEU A 403 -10.75 -36.30 9.85
C LEU A 403 -12.10 -36.93 10.24
N LYS A 404 -12.88 -37.42 9.28
CA LYS A 404 -14.12 -38.09 9.57
C LYS A 404 -13.88 -39.35 10.41
N SER A 405 -13.99 -39.23 11.73
CA SER A 405 -14.07 -40.39 12.58
C SER A 405 -15.31 -41.15 12.17
N GLY A 406 -15.22 -42.46 11.92
CA GLY A 406 -16.34 -43.31 11.62
C GLY A 406 -17.37 -43.46 12.78
N ARG A 407 -17.32 -42.62 13.79
CA ARG A 407 -18.28 -42.47 14.84
C ARG A 407 -19.55 -41.81 14.28
N LYS A 408 -20.55 -42.63 13.94
CA LYS A 408 -21.92 -42.14 13.83
C LYS A 408 -22.31 -41.61 15.21
N ILE A 409 -22.37 -40.31 15.38
CA ILE A 409 -22.99 -39.70 16.55
C ILE A 409 -24.47 -40.04 16.43
N PRO A 410 -25.03 -40.84 17.35
CA PRO A 410 -26.46 -41.16 17.29
C PRO A 410 -27.24 -39.87 17.55
N HIS A 411 -27.85 -39.34 16.51
CA HIS A 411 -28.78 -38.21 16.63
C HIS A 411 -30.11 -38.71 17.24
N LYS A 412 -30.13 -39.04 18.54
CA LYS A 412 -31.35 -39.11 19.29
C LYS A 412 -31.80 -37.73 19.69
N VAL A 413 -32.62 -37.12 18.87
CA VAL A 413 -33.25 -35.83 19.17
C VAL A 413 -34.48 -36.13 20.06
N GLU A 414 -34.29 -36.36 21.36
CA GLU A 414 -35.38 -36.63 22.30
C GLU A 414 -36.23 -35.39 22.62
N LYS A 415 -35.76 -34.18 22.38
CA LYS A 415 -36.45 -32.91 22.68
C LYS A 415 -36.17 -31.85 21.60
N TYR A 416 -36.73 -32.04 20.42
CA TYR A 416 -36.56 -31.16 19.28
C TYR A 416 -36.91 -29.69 19.60
N ASP A 417 -38.08 -29.45 20.25
CA ASP A 417 -38.49 -28.08 20.63
C ASP A 417 -37.52 -27.42 21.62
N LYS A 418 -36.86 -28.19 22.50
CA LYS A 418 -35.85 -27.65 23.40
C LYS A 418 -34.57 -27.26 22.62
N LEU A 419 -34.20 -28.07 21.64
CA LEU A 419 -33.05 -27.81 20.78
C LEU A 419 -33.27 -26.53 19.97
N LEU A 420 -34.42 -26.37 19.34
CA LEU A 420 -34.78 -25.18 18.61
C LEU A 420 -34.62 -23.91 19.47
N ARG A 421 -35.23 -23.95 20.68
CA ARG A 421 -35.13 -22.82 21.62
C ARG A 421 -33.71 -22.55 22.08
N THR A 422 -32.93 -23.59 22.30
CA THR A 422 -31.52 -23.44 22.73
C THR A 422 -30.68 -22.72 21.68
N PHE A 423 -30.93 -22.99 20.40
CA PHE A 423 -30.23 -22.39 19.28
C PHE A 423 -30.94 -21.16 18.67
N GLY A 424 -32.06 -20.72 19.28
CA GLY A 424 -32.79 -19.53 18.86
C GLY A 424 -33.61 -19.70 17.58
N TYR A 425 -33.90 -20.93 17.15
CA TYR A 425 -34.71 -21.18 15.96
C TYR A 425 -36.20 -21.29 16.29
N SER A 426 -37.02 -20.64 15.50
CA SER A 426 -38.48 -20.87 15.47
C SER A 426 -38.82 -22.00 14.51
N ARG A 427 -40.08 -22.47 14.58
CA ARG A 427 -40.60 -23.43 13.59
C ARG A 427 -40.61 -22.81 12.17
N GLU A 428 -40.91 -21.52 12.09
CA GLU A 428 -40.91 -20.78 10.83
C GLU A 428 -39.52 -20.74 10.19
N ASP A 429 -38.48 -20.53 10.98
CA ASP A 429 -37.09 -20.59 10.50
C ASP A 429 -36.76 -21.96 9.90
N ILE A 430 -37.24 -23.02 10.53
CA ILE A 430 -37.06 -24.38 10.01
C ILE A 430 -37.77 -24.54 8.66
N GLU A 431 -39.07 -24.21 8.62
CA GLU A 431 -39.91 -24.45 7.44
C GLU A 431 -39.59 -23.55 6.27
N ARG A 432 -39.26 -22.27 6.55
CA ARG A 432 -39.05 -21.25 5.52
C ARG A 432 -37.61 -21.07 5.10
N ILE A 433 -36.68 -21.42 5.96
CA ILE A 433 -35.24 -21.16 5.72
C ILE A 433 -34.47 -22.50 5.64
N ILE A 434 -34.43 -23.28 6.73
CA ILE A 434 -33.54 -24.43 6.83
C ILE A 434 -33.96 -25.58 5.92
N VAL A 435 -35.23 -25.92 5.87
CA VAL A 435 -35.73 -27.00 5.02
C VAL A 435 -35.51 -26.70 3.54
N PRO A 436 -35.86 -25.50 3.00
CA PRO A 436 -35.57 -25.16 1.65
C PRO A 436 -34.06 -25.21 1.30
N MET A 437 -33.20 -24.73 2.21
CA MET A 437 -31.74 -24.84 2.03
C MET A 437 -31.29 -26.30 1.95
N CYS A 438 -31.75 -27.14 2.84
CA CYS A 438 -31.40 -28.57 2.87
C CYS A 438 -31.93 -29.36 1.66
N THR A 439 -33.11 -29.03 1.17
CA THR A 439 -33.74 -29.76 0.07
C THR A 439 -33.38 -29.22 -1.29
N GLY A 440 -33.20 -27.89 -1.40
CA GLY A 440 -32.92 -27.22 -2.66
C GLY A 440 -31.44 -26.98 -2.93
N GLY A 441 -30.58 -27.07 -1.91
CA GLY A 441 -29.16 -26.74 -2.04
C GLY A 441 -28.92 -25.27 -2.44
N ALA A 442 -29.87 -24.40 -2.17
CA ALA A 442 -29.84 -23.00 -2.53
C ALA A 442 -30.32 -22.12 -1.37
N GLU A 443 -29.90 -20.86 -1.38
CA GLU A 443 -30.37 -19.90 -0.37
C GLU A 443 -31.88 -19.67 -0.52
N PRO A 444 -32.66 -19.71 0.60
CA PRO A 444 -34.09 -19.52 0.53
C PRO A 444 -34.43 -18.07 0.19
N VAL A 445 -35.21 -17.88 -0.85
CA VAL A 445 -35.69 -16.56 -1.26
C VAL A 445 -37.10 -16.37 -0.72
N GLY A 446 -37.32 -15.30 0.03
CA GLY A 446 -38.63 -15.00 0.58
C GLY A 446 -38.74 -13.54 1.02
N SER A 447 -39.96 -13.06 1.17
CA SER A 447 -40.27 -11.77 1.78
C SER A 447 -40.93 -12.00 3.12
N MET A 448 -40.39 -11.39 4.17
CA MET A 448 -41.00 -11.39 5.52
C MET A 448 -42.11 -10.34 5.65
N GLY A 449 -42.31 -9.54 4.61
CA GLY A 449 -43.17 -8.36 4.71
C GLY A 449 -42.49 -7.24 5.53
N ASN A 450 -43.11 -6.09 5.52
CA ASN A 450 -42.68 -4.96 6.33
C ASN A 450 -43.93 -4.24 6.89
N ASP A 451 -44.07 -4.29 8.19
CA ASP A 451 -45.19 -3.64 8.92
C ASP A 451 -44.92 -2.15 9.14
N THR A 452 -43.79 -1.62 8.67
CA THR A 452 -43.48 -0.21 8.78
C THR A 452 -44.45 0.59 7.91
N PRO A 453 -45.19 1.56 8.48
CA PRO A 453 -46.10 2.40 7.69
C PRO A 453 -45.36 3.10 6.55
N LEU A 454 -45.99 3.20 5.39
CA LEU A 454 -45.49 4.04 4.30
C LEU A 454 -45.21 5.44 4.79
N ALA A 455 -44.23 6.13 4.19
CA ALA A 455 -43.86 7.50 4.59
C ALA A 455 -45.07 8.45 4.63
N VAL A 456 -45.99 8.34 3.65
CA VAL A 456 -47.23 9.14 3.57
C VAL A 456 -48.21 8.85 4.73
N LEU A 457 -48.09 7.68 5.35
CA LEU A 457 -48.93 7.25 6.50
C LEU A 457 -48.21 7.31 7.84
N SER A 458 -46.94 7.71 7.84
CA SER A 458 -46.09 7.76 9.05
C SER A 458 -45.93 9.20 9.52
N ALA A 459 -45.97 9.42 10.84
CA ALA A 459 -45.59 10.68 11.46
C ALA A 459 -44.06 10.91 11.51
N ARG A 460 -43.25 9.92 11.12
CA ARG A 460 -41.79 9.99 11.11
C ARG A 460 -41.29 10.14 9.67
N PRO A 461 -40.44 11.14 9.37
CA PRO A 461 -39.81 11.23 8.08
C PRO A 461 -38.91 10.01 7.88
N GLN A 462 -39.00 9.42 6.70
CA GLN A 462 -38.18 8.28 6.33
C GLN A 462 -37.44 8.52 5.01
N ILE A 463 -36.28 7.94 4.86
CA ILE A 463 -35.53 8.00 3.60
C ILE A 463 -36.25 7.16 2.55
N LEU A 464 -36.41 7.71 1.34
CA LEU A 464 -37.14 7.09 0.23
C LEU A 464 -36.72 5.64 -0.06
N TYR A 465 -35.45 5.32 0.15
CA TYR A 465 -34.88 3.97 -0.10
C TYR A 465 -35.17 2.92 1.00
N ASN A 466 -35.87 3.30 2.06
CA ASN A 466 -36.25 2.37 3.12
C ASN A 466 -37.65 1.74 2.90
N TYR A 467 -38.19 1.84 1.69
CA TYR A 467 -39.49 1.31 1.30
C TYR A 467 -39.40 0.13 0.37
#